data_674b5cccce32e2835f03971107fb5f32
#
_entry.id   674b5cccce32e2835f03971107fb5f32
#
_cell.length_a   1.000
_cell.length_b   1.000
_cell.length_c   1.000
_cell.angle_alpha   90.00
_cell.angle_beta   90.00
_cell.angle_gamma   90.00
#
_symmetry.space_group_name_H-M   'P 1'
#
loop_
_entity.id
_entity.type
_entity.pdbx_description
1 polymer ?
#
loop_
_entity_poly.entity_id
_entity_poly.type
_entity_poly.pdbx_seq_one_letter_code
_entity_poly.pdbx_strand_id
1 'polypeptide(L)'
;MDLANSWQISSPSLTGLPQPSGPPNVSNGFLWNSHESVYLYGGEFSDSPVDPPTAFSLWEYSAISSQWTQHQNPTTSSGDNAQSGDQPVQRVAEGAGASVPGLGRGFYFGGHEDTHTTEGWSNQVARIYIKSLIEFTFPGYQNNQVASLSNNKAAGSDGAWRNVTVDSAGFPERADGLLVYIPGFGDQGILLGLAGGTEDTFVSRYSFCSTCSC
;
A
#
# COMPACT_ATOMS: atom_id res chain seq x y z
N MET A 1 -14.23 17.14 -6.40
CA MET A 1 -14.29 17.97 -7.63
C MET A 1 -15.14 17.23 -8.65
N ASP A 2 -16.13 17.88 -9.24
CA ASP A 2 -16.94 17.28 -10.29
C ASP A 2 -16.21 17.39 -11.64
N LEU A 3 -15.84 16.25 -12.21
CA LEU A 3 -15.13 16.16 -13.50
C LEU A 3 -16.08 16.09 -14.70
N ALA A 4 -17.41 16.01 -14.48
CA ALA A 4 -18.41 16.03 -15.55
C ALA A 4 -18.63 17.44 -16.11
N ASN A 5 -18.29 18.46 -15.34
CA ASN A 5 -18.40 19.86 -15.74
C ASN A 5 -17.02 20.47 -16.00
N SER A 6 -16.95 21.37 -16.98
CA SER A 6 -15.73 22.14 -17.23
C SER A 6 -15.43 23.11 -16.07
N TRP A 7 -14.15 23.23 -15.74
CA TRP A 7 -13.65 24.12 -14.67
C TRP A 7 -12.35 24.81 -15.11
N GLN A 8 -11.98 25.88 -14.44
CA GLN A 8 -10.73 26.60 -14.67
C GLN A 8 -9.79 26.44 -13.47
N ILE A 9 -8.49 26.38 -13.71
CA ILE A 9 -7.46 26.26 -12.66
C ILE A 9 -7.59 27.39 -11.63
N SER A 10 -7.93 28.60 -12.07
CA SER A 10 -8.13 29.77 -11.19
C SER A 10 -9.39 29.69 -10.32
N SER A 11 -10.35 28.83 -10.66
CA SER A 11 -11.61 28.68 -9.97
C SER A 11 -12.13 27.24 -10.10
N PRO A 12 -11.46 26.25 -9.49
CA PRO A 12 -11.90 24.88 -9.57
C PRO A 12 -13.22 24.68 -8.80
N SER A 13 -14.13 23.90 -9.39
CA SER A 13 -15.36 23.49 -8.69
C SER A 13 -15.01 22.44 -7.65
N LEU A 14 -14.70 22.87 -6.44
CA LEU A 14 -14.39 22.00 -5.30
C LEU A 14 -15.55 22.02 -4.31
N THR A 15 -15.99 20.84 -3.92
CA THR A 15 -16.87 20.65 -2.78
C THR A 15 -16.03 20.06 -1.66
N GLY A 16 -15.88 20.79 -0.56
CA GLY A 16 -15.26 20.26 0.65
C GLY A 16 -16.15 19.19 1.26
N LEU A 17 -15.58 18.04 1.56
CA LEU A 17 -16.22 17.03 2.39
C LEU A 17 -15.77 17.26 3.84
N PRO A 18 -16.67 17.08 4.81
CA PRO A 18 -16.26 17.11 6.20
C PRO A 18 -15.25 15.99 6.44
N GLN A 19 -14.27 16.26 7.32
CA GLN A 19 -13.34 15.22 7.71
C GLN A 19 -14.10 14.06 8.35
N PRO A 20 -13.89 12.80 7.88
CA PRO A 20 -14.57 11.66 8.47
C PRO A 20 -14.06 11.40 9.89
N SER A 21 -14.91 10.88 10.74
CA SER A 21 -14.59 10.55 12.14
C SER A 21 -13.85 9.22 12.30
N GLY A 22 -13.60 8.50 11.23
CA GLY A 22 -13.04 7.14 11.27
C GLY A 22 -11.58 7.06 10.88
N PRO A 23 -11.18 7.36 9.63
CA PRO A 23 -9.81 7.21 9.18
C PRO A 23 -8.85 8.11 9.97
N PRO A 24 -7.64 7.63 10.28
CA PRO A 24 -6.64 8.43 10.96
C PRO A 24 -6.11 9.57 10.08
N ASN A 25 -5.65 10.64 10.72
CA ASN A 25 -4.93 11.72 10.05
C ASN A 25 -3.47 11.32 9.86
N VAL A 26 -3.15 10.81 8.70
CA VAL A 26 -1.79 10.40 8.37
C VAL A 26 -1.29 11.11 7.12
N SER A 27 0.02 11.33 7.07
CA SER A 27 0.75 11.75 5.88
C SER A 27 1.56 10.58 5.31
N ASN A 28 2.06 10.71 4.08
CA ASN A 28 2.96 9.75 3.44
C ASN A 28 2.43 8.30 3.36
N GLY A 29 1.11 8.13 3.45
CA GLY A 29 0.42 6.88 3.15
C GLY A 29 0.12 6.75 1.66
N PHE A 30 -0.44 5.63 1.28
CA PHE A 30 -0.84 5.36 -0.10
C PHE A 30 -2.35 5.10 -0.22
N LEU A 31 -2.94 5.57 -1.29
CA LEU A 31 -4.34 5.31 -1.63
C LEU A 31 -4.40 4.33 -2.80
N TRP A 32 -4.74 3.08 -2.50
CA TRP A 32 -5.15 2.16 -3.56
C TRP A 32 -6.58 2.45 -3.99
N ASN A 33 -6.89 2.11 -5.23
CA ASN A 33 -8.25 2.21 -5.73
C ASN A 33 -8.68 0.95 -6.49
N SER A 34 -9.93 0.54 -6.26
CA SER A 34 -10.70 -0.32 -7.14
C SER A 34 -11.58 0.53 -8.06
N HIS A 35 -12.55 -0.07 -8.73
CA HIS A 35 -13.55 0.68 -9.49
C HIS A 35 -14.56 1.41 -8.59
N GLU A 36 -14.79 0.93 -7.37
CA GLU A 36 -15.86 1.39 -6.48
C GLU A 36 -15.37 1.88 -5.13
N SER A 37 -14.12 1.58 -4.79
CA SER A 37 -13.57 1.88 -3.46
C SER A 37 -12.16 2.47 -3.55
N VAL A 38 -11.82 3.26 -2.52
CA VAL A 38 -10.46 3.74 -2.25
C VAL A 38 -10.02 3.18 -0.90
N TYR A 39 -8.78 2.69 -0.83
CA TYR A 39 -8.21 2.06 0.36
C TYR A 39 -7.02 2.87 0.86
N LEU A 40 -7.07 3.32 2.11
CA LEU A 40 -5.95 4.01 2.76
C LEU A 40 -5.05 2.99 3.45
N TYR A 41 -3.83 2.88 2.96
CA TYR A 41 -2.77 2.05 3.53
C TYR A 41 -1.63 2.89 4.06
N GLY A 42 -1.11 2.51 5.24
CA GLY A 42 0.11 3.07 5.80
C GLY A 42 -0.03 4.53 6.26
N GLY A 43 1.08 5.23 6.12
CA GLY A 43 1.22 6.61 6.54
C GLY A 43 1.70 6.78 7.98
N GLU A 44 2.12 7.98 8.30
CA GLU A 44 2.64 8.39 9.59
C GLU A 44 1.76 9.44 10.26
N PHE A 45 1.70 9.36 11.60
CA PHE A 45 1.00 10.32 12.44
C PHE A 45 1.84 11.57 12.67
N SER A 46 1.18 12.67 13.06
CA SER A 46 1.85 13.95 13.31
C SER A 46 2.76 13.91 14.56
N ASP A 47 3.90 14.56 14.45
CA ASP A 47 4.79 14.85 15.56
C ASP A 47 4.53 16.22 16.21
N SER A 48 3.78 17.11 15.52
CA SER A 48 3.47 18.45 16.02
C SER A 48 2.08 18.93 15.52
N PRO A 49 1.01 18.89 16.33
CA PRO A 49 0.96 18.30 17.66
C PRO A 49 1.20 16.78 17.62
N VAL A 50 1.73 16.23 18.70
CA VAL A 50 1.98 14.78 18.79
C VAL A 50 0.66 14.04 18.73
N ASP A 51 0.54 13.13 17.76
CA ASP A 51 -0.56 12.18 17.61
C ASP A 51 0.02 10.76 17.60
N PRO A 52 -0.15 9.98 18.69
CA PRO A 52 0.48 8.67 18.78
C PRO A 52 -0.16 7.68 17.83
N PRO A 53 0.64 6.81 17.17
CA PRO A 53 0.11 5.78 16.31
C PRO A 53 -0.82 4.82 17.04
N THR A 54 -1.86 4.39 16.35
CA THR A 54 -2.76 3.32 16.77
C THR A 54 -2.45 2.04 16.03
N ALA A 55 -2.96 0.90 16.50
CA ALA A 55 -2.88 -0.37 15.79
C ALA A 55 -3.32 -0.20 14.32
N PHE A 56 -2.66 -0.93 13.42
CA PHE A 56 -2.95 -0.80 12.00
C PHE A 56 -4.34 -1.34 11.65
N SER A 57 -5.05 -0.56 10.87
CA SER A 57 -6.27 -0.96 10.18
C SER A 57 -6.26 -0.41 8.77
N LEU A 58 -6.75 -1.19 7.82
CA LEU A 58 -7.04 -0.68 6.49
C LEU A 58 -8.36 0.08 6.54
N TRP A 59 -8.42 1.24 5.91
CA TRP A 59 -9.64 2.01 5.77
C TRP A 59 -10.10 2.04 4.33
N GLU A 60 -11.34 1.60 4.10
CA GLU A 60 -11.99 1.59 2.80
C GLU A 60 -13.05 2.68 2.73
N TYR A 61 -12.99 3.52 1.70
CA TYR A 61 -14.06 4.43 1.32
C TYR A 61 -14.79 3.86 0.12
N SER A 62 -16.08 3.58 0.28
CA SER A 62 -16.95 3.19 -0.83
C SER A 62 -17.51 4.42 -1.55
N ALA A 63 -17.22 4.55 -2.84
CA ALA A 63 -17.77 5.63 -3.67
C ALA A 63 -19.28 5.48 -3.89
N ILE A 64 -19.81 4.25 -3.77
CA ILE A 64 -21.25 3.96 -3.95
C ILE A 64 -22.05 4.42 -2.72
N SER A 65 -21.63 4.01 -1.54
CA SER A 65 -22.33 4.34 -0.29
C SER A 65 -21.90 5.65 0.34
N SER A 66 -20.76 6.21 -0.10
CA SER A 66 -20.09 7.38 0.52
C SER A 66 -19.76 7.15 2.00
N GLN A 67 -19.41 5.92 2.36
CA GLN A 67 -19.10 5.54 3.74
C GLN A 67 -17.70 4.99 3.85
N TRP A 68 -17.10 5.18 5.05
CA TRP A 68 -15.85 4.56 5.45
C TRP A 68 -16.11 3.26 6.22
N THR A 69 -15.33 2.24 5.93
CA THR A 69 -15.32 0.95 6.63
C THR A 69 -13.92 0.68 7.14
N GLN A 70 -13.81 0.24 8.39
CA GLN A 70 -12.54 -0.15 9.01
C GLN A 70 -12.38 -1.67 8.94
N HIS A 71 -11.26 -2.13 8.36
CA HIS A 71 -10.82 -3.52 8.37
C HIS A 71 -9.70 -3.66 9.40
N GLN A 72 -10.06 -4.21 10.57
CA GLN A 72 -9.16 -4.25 11.73
C GLN A 72 -8.19 -5.42 11.68
N ASN A 73 -6.96 -5.18 12.15
CA ASN A 73 -5.95 -6.20 12.40
C ASN A 73 -5.75 -7.18 11.22
N PRO A 74 -5.52 -6.68 9.99
CA PRO A 74 -5.32 -7.57 8.86
C PRO A 74 -4.05 -8.40 9.05
N THR A 75 -4.12 -9.66 8.60
CA THR A 75 -2.98 -10.58 8.62
C THR A 75 -2.67 -11.09 7.22
N THR A 76 -1.41 -11.45 7.00
CA THR A 76 -0.97 -12.00 5.73
C THR A 76 -1.46 -13.45 5.55
N SER A 77 -1.65 -13.85 4.31
CA SER A 77 -1.92 -15.23 3.91
C SER A 77 -0.63 -15.91 3.45
N SER A 78 -0.51 -17.21 3.72
CA SER A 78 0.51 -18.05 3.11
C SER A 78 0.15 -18.35 1.65
N GLY A 79 1.13 -18.62 0.81
CA GLY A 79 0.95 -18.94 -0.60
C GLY A 79 2.28 -19.00 -1.32
N ASP A 80 2.25 -19.25 -2.63
CA ASP A 80 3.45 -19.25 -3.45
C ASP A 80 4.09 -17.87 -3.45
N ASN A 81 5.41 -17.83 -3.30
CA ASN A 81 6.20 -16.60 -3.18
C ASN A 81 5.81 -15.71 -1.98
N ALA A 82 5.07 -16.21 -1.01
CA ALA A 82 4.81 -15.51 0.24
C ALA A 82 5.94 -15.76 1.25
N GLN A 83 6.34 -14.71 1.98
CA GLN A 83 7.36 -14.87 3.03
C GLN A 83 6.81 -15.67 4.21
N SER A 84 5.61 -15.33 4.70
CA SER A 84 4.91 -16.06 5.76
C SER A 84 3.45 -15.64 5.80
N GLY A 85 2.59 -16.56 6.27
CA GLY A 85 1.19 -16.28 6.59
C GLY A 85 0.99 -15.93 8.07
N ASP A 86 -0.22 -15.46 8.37
CA ASP A 86 -0.69 -15.15 9.73
C ASP A 86 0.18 -14.12 10.48
N GLN A 87 0.89 -13.26 9.72
CA GLN A 87 1.64 -12.15 10.29
C GLN A 87 0.79 -10.89 10.23
N PRO A 88 0.78 -10.08 11.30
CA PRO A 88 0.11 -8.78 11.27
C PRO A 88 0.66 -7.92 10.14
N VAL A 89 -0.24 -7.30 9.38
CA VAL A 89 0.16 -6.29 8.39
C VAL A 89 0.56 -5.02 9.15
N GLN A 90 1.74 -4.51 8.86
CA GLN A 90 2.29 -3.32 9.51
C GLN A 90 1.89 -2.04 8.78
N ARG A 91 1.86 -0.94 9.52
CA ARG A 91 1.76 0.41 8.96
C ARG A 91 3.14 0.87 8.57
N VAL A 92 3.29 1.25 7.31
CA VAL A 92 4.55 1.73 6.73
C VAL A 92 4.30 3.08 6.07
N ALA A 93 5.24 3.99 6.14
CA ALA A 93 5.18 5.29 5.47
C ALA A 93 6.27 5.43 4.38
N GLU A 94 6.07 6.39 3.48
CA GLU A 94 7.05 6.75 2.43
C GLU A 94 7.45 5.60 1.48
N GLY A 95 6.64 4.57 1.36
CA GLY A 95 6.85 3.52 0.36
C GLY A 95 6.24 3.87 -1.00
N ALA A 96 6.50 3.02 -1.97
CA ALA A 96 5.98 3.13 -3.32
C ALA A 96 4.76 2.24 -3.52
N GLY A 97 3.64 2.80 -3.96
CA GLY A 97 2.43 2.04 -4.20
C GLY A 97 1.99 2.03 -5.67
N ALA A 98 1.23 1.01 -6.03
CA ALA A 98 0.54 0.90 -7.31
C ALA A 98 -0.82 0.25 -7.15
N SER A 99 -1.82 0.75 -7.88
CA SER A 99 -3.14 0.13 -7.99
C SER A 99 -3.30 -0.53 -9.34
N VAL A 100 -3.85 -1.73 -9.37
CA VAL A 100 -4.18 -2.48 -10.58
C VAL A 100 -5.64 -2.92 -10.51
N PRO A 101 -6.60 -1.98 -10.70
CA PRO A 101 -8.03 -2.25 -10.54
C PRO A 101 -8.54 -3.41 -11.41
N GLY A 102 -8.01 -3.54 -12.63
CA GLY A 102 -8.39 -4.62 -13.55
C GLY A 102 -8.01 -6.02 -13.06
N LEU A 103 -7.00 -6.14 -12.19
CA LEU A 103 -6.61 -7.37 -11.53
C LEU A 103 -7.16 -7.47 -10.10
N GLY A 104 -7.81 -6.43 -9.58
CA GLY A 104 -8.26 -6.35 -8.21
C GLY A 104 -7.13 -6.32 -7.19
N ARG A 105 -6.02 -5.63 -7.51
CA ARG A 105 -4.79 -5.65 -6.71
C ARG A 105 -4.29 -4.25 -6.36
N GLY A 106 -3.79 -4.14 -5.13
CA GLY A 106 -2.92 -3.06 -4.68
C GLY A 106 -1.55 -3.62 -4.31
N PHE A 107 -0.50 -2.89 -4.63
CA PHE A 107 0.88 -3.23 -4.30
C PHE A 107 1.53 -2.08 -3.55
N TYR A 108 2.41 -2.42 -2.60
CA TYR A 108 3.20 -1.43 -1.87
C TYR A 108 4.59 -1.98 -1.57
N PHE A 109 5.62 -1.21 -1.90
CA PHE A 109 7.01 -1.62 -1.79
C PHE A 109 7.83 -0.64 -0.97
N GLY A 110 8.65 -1.15 -0.05
CA GLY A 110 9.58 -0.37 0.74
C GLY A 110 8.91 0.55 1.75
N GLY A 111 9.53 1.69 2.00
CA GLY A 111 9.12 2.63 3.02
C GLY A 111 9.83 2.41 4.35
N HIS A 112 9.27 2.94 5.43
CA HIS A 112 9.88 2.82 6.76
C HIS A 112 8.84 2.62 7.87
N GLU A 113 9.33 2.15 9.00
CA GLU A 113 8.64 2.08 10.29
C GLU A 113 9.44 2.86 11.35
N ASP A 114 8.73 3.58 12.22
CA ASP A 114 9.29 4.34 13.34
C ASP A 114 8.23 4.65 14.41
N THR A 115 8.54 5.60 15.30
CA THR A 115 7.63 6.05 16.37
C THR A 115 6.35 6.70 15.87
N HIS A 116 6.27 7.13 14.61
CA HIS A 116 5.11 7.78 14.00
C HIS A 116 4.26 6.81 13.15
N THR A 117 4.78 5.63 12.87
CA THR A 117 4.04 4.60 12.13
C THR A 117 3.53 3.48 13.04
N THR A 118 4.27 3.14 14.11
CA THR A 118 4.08 1.92 14.87
C THR A 118 3.71 2.20 16.32
N GLU A 119 2.57 1.68 16.75
CA GLU A 119 2.11 1.76 18.14
C GLU A 119 3.13 1.09 19.07
N GLY A 120 3.49 1.78 20.16
CA GLY A 120 4.39 1.24 21.16
C GLY A 120 5.81 0.94 20.65
N TRP A 121 6.30 1.73 19.68
CA TRP A 121 7.66 1.57 19.15
C TRP A 121 8.71 1.44 20.26
N SER A 122 9.40 0.31 20.28
CA SER A 122 10.39 -0.02 21.31
C SER A 122 11.77 -0.39 20.74
N ASN A 123 11.97 -0.24 19.44
CA ASN A 123 13.26 -0.51 18.82
C ASN A 123 14.32 0.50 19.28
N GLN A 124 15.56 0.05 19.40
CA GLN A 124 16.70 0.91 19.79
C GLN A 124 17.10 1.87 18.68
N VAL A 125 16.73 1.58 17.43
CA VAL A 125 16.95 2.46 16.28
C VAL A 125 15.76 3.37 16.08
N ALA A 126 16.01 4.59 15.64
CA ALA A 126 14.95 5.59 15.47
C ALA A 126 13.99 5.23 14.33
N ARG A 127 14.47 4.55 13.29
CA ARG A 127 13.72 4.20 12.07
C ARG A 127 14.27 2.91 11.50
N ILE A 128 13.39 2.09 10.91
CA ILE A 128 13.72 0.88 10.15
C ILE A 128 13.18 1.05 8.73
N TYR A 129 14.05 0.92 7.73
CA TYR A 129 13.64 0.87 6.34
C TYR A 129 13.22 -0.54 5.95
N ILE A 130 12.22 -0.63 5.09
CA ILE A 130 11.52 -1.89 4.77
C ILE A 130 11.91 -2.37 3.37
N LYS A 131 12.01 -3.69 3.24
CA LYS A 131 12.30 -4.39 1.98
C LYS A 131 11.16 -5.32 1.56
N SER A 132 9.96 -5.05 1.97
CA SER A 132 8.80 -5.89 1.64
C SER A 132 8.07 -5.38 0.42
N LEU A 133 7.51 -6.31 -0.35
CA LEU A 133 6.46 -6.04 -1.32
C LEU A 133 5.16 -6.61 -0.77
N ILE A 134 4.27 -5.74 -0.35
CA ILE A 134 2.93 -6.10 0.10
C ILE A 134 2.00 -6.12 -1.11
N GLU A 135 1.24 -7.19 -1.25
CA GLU A 135 0.13 -7.33 -2.17
C GLU A 135 -1.17 -7.39 -1.39
N PHE A 136 -2.11 -6.55 -1.77
CA PHE A 136 -3.47 -6.52 -1.27
C PHE A 136 -4.46 -6.89 -2.37
N THR A 137 -5.19 -7.98 -2.21
CA THR A 137 -6.31 -8.34 -3.09
C THR A 137 -7.56 -7.68 -2.58
N PHE A 138 -8.21 -6.88 -3.41
CA PHE A 138 -9.41 -6.15 -3.04
C PHE A 138 -10.58 -7.09 -2.69
N PRO A 139 -11.46 -6.68 -1.77
CA PRO A 139 -12.66 -7.44 -1.42
C PRO A 139 -13.48 -7.85 -2.65
N GLY A 140 -14.02 -9.06 -2.64
CA GLY A 140 -14.87 -9.57 -3.71
C GLY A 140 -14.15 -9.98 -5.00
N TYR A 141 -12.86 -9.67 -5.18
CA TYR A 141 -12.10 -10.15 -6.32
C TYR A 141 -11.74 -11.62 -6.16
N GLN A 142 -12.05 -12.39 -7.19
CA GLN A 142 -11.69 -13.79 -7.25
C GLN A 142 -10.30 -13.96 -7.85
N ASN A 143 -9.48 -14.78 -7.21
CA ASN A 143 -8.11 -15.06 -7.62
C ASN A 143 -7.97 -15.93 -8.88
N ASN A 144 -9.05 -16.27 -9.56
CA ASN A 144 -9.06 -17.15 -10.71
C ASN A 144 -8.42 -16.56 -11.99
N GLN A 145 -7.95 -15.32 -11.94
CA GLN A 145 -7.27 -14.69 -13.08
C GLN A 145 -5.75 -14.58 -12.91
N VAL A 146 -5.20 -14.96 -11.77
CA VAL A 146 -3.74 -14.97 -11.55
C VAL A 146 -3.30 -16.41 -11.29
N ALA A 147 -2.86 -17.08 -12.33
CA ALA A 147 -2.48 -18.50 -12.30
C ALA A 147 -1.32 -18.86 -11.33
N SER A 148 -0.64 -17.87 -10.79
CA SER A 148 0.48 -18.06 -9.84
C SER A 148 0.06 -18.01 -8.36
N LEU A 149 -1.20 -17.68 -8.07
CA LEU A 149 -1.70 -17.73 -6.69
C LEU A 149 -2.37 -19.08 -6.46
N SER A 150 -1.63 -20.02 -5.90
CA SER A 150 -2.06 -21.40 -5.67
C SER A 150 -3.26 -21.58 -4.75
N ASN A 151 -3.80 -20.52 -4.22
CA ASN A 151 -5.01 -20.52 -3.42
C ASN A 151 -6.13 -19.78 -4.15
N ASN A 152 -6.95 -20.52 -4.88
CA ASN A 152 -8.23 -20.07 -5.49
C ASN A 152 -9.25 -19.56 -4.45
N LYS A 153 -8.79 -18.98 -3.36
CA LYS A 153 -9.65 -18.43 -2.33
C LYS A 153 -10.01 -17.00 -2.74
N ALA A 154 -11.27 -16.77 -3.01
CA ALA A 154 -11.78 -15.41 -3.17
C ALA A 154 -11.40 -14.59 -1.92
N ALA A 155 -10.92 -13.38 -2.14
CA ALA A 155 -10.73 -12.44 -1.06
C ALA A 155 -12.10 -12.22 -0.37
N GLY A 156 -12.14 -12.40 0.94
CA GLY A 156 -13.33 -12.14 1.74
C GLY A 156 -13.70 -10.65 1.75
N SER A 157 -14.65 -10.28 2.62
CA SER A 157 -15.08 -8.89 2.81
C SER A 157 -13.95 -7.94 3.21
N ASP A 158 -12.87 -8.46 3.81
CA ASP A 158 -11.73 -7.68 4.29
C ASP A 158 -10.54 -7.70 3.31
N GLY A 159 -10.74 -8.30 2.12
CA GLY A 159 -9.66 -8.53 1.18
C GLY A 159 -8.72 -9.66 1.61
N ALA A 160 -7.59 -9.77 0.93
CA ALA A 160 -6.53 -10.72 1.29
C ALA A 160 -5.16 -10.07 1.13
N TRP A 161 -4.25 -10.40 2.03
CA TRP A 161 -2.92 -9.80 2.10
C TRP A 161 -1.83 -10.84 1.89
N ARG A 162 -0.78 -10.45 1.22
CA ARG A 162 0.41 -11.27 1.05
C ARG A 162 1.66 -10.40 1.13
N ASN A 163 2.64 -10.86 1.90
CA ASN A 163 3.99 -10.33 1.84
C ASN A 163 4.76 -11.16 0.82
N VAL A 164 5.00 -10.57 -0.34
CA VAL A 164 5.63 -11.26 -1.47
C VAL A 164 7.13 -11.36 -1.21
N THR A 165 7.69 -12.55 -1.44
CA THR A 165 9.14 -12.75 -1.38
C THR A 165 9.79 -11.95 -2.50
N VAL A 166 10.56 -10.95 -2.12
CA VAL A 166 11.43 -10.20 -3.03
C VAL A 166 12.78 -10.90 -3.05
N ASP A 167 13.27 -11.27 -4.23
CA ASP A 167 14.56 -11.92 -4.35
C ASP A 167 15.65 -11.07 -3.68
N SER A 168 16.39 -11.71 -2.79
CA SER A 168 17.32 -11.05 -1.88
C SER A 168 18.58 -10.49 -2.57
N ALA A 169 18.78 -10.77 -3.84
CA ALA A 169 19.98 -10.47 -4.57
C ALA A 169 20.10 -9.00 -5.00
N GLY A 170 19.95 -8.04 -4.07
CA GLY A 170 20.42 -6.69 -4.33
C GLY A 170 19.41 -5.56 -4.16
N PHE A 171 18.25 -5.79 -3.56
CA PHE A 171 17.35 -4.71 -3.17
C PHE A 171 17.70 -4.22 -1.76
N PRO A 172 18.23 -3.01 -1.60
CA PRO A 172 18.36 -2.39 -0.30
C PRO A 172 16.99 -1.95 0.22
N GLU A 173 16.86 -1.91 1.53
CA GLU A 173 15.75 -1.28 2.23
C GLU A 173 15.74 0.21 1.93
N ARG A 174 14.62 0.77 1.43
CA ARG A 174 14.52 2.16 0.99
C ARG A 174 13.11 2.74 1.15
N ALA A 175 13.06 4.06 1.30
CA ALA A 175 11.86 4.87 1.20
C ALA A 175 11.91 5.79 -0.05
N ASP A 176 10.84 6.54 -0.29
CA ASP A 176 10.69 7.52 -1.38
C ASP A 176 10.85 6.93 -2.79
N GLY A 177 10.35 5.72 -2.98
CA GLY A 177 10.39 5.03 -4.26
C GLY A 177 9.23 5.35 -5.19
N LEU A 178 9.27 4.73 -6.36
CA LEU A 178 8.19 4.73 -7.33
C LEU A 178 7.88 3.29 -7.75
N LEU A 179 6.60 2.95 -7.79
CA LEU A 179 6.11 1.67 -8.29
C LEU A 179 5.08 1.90 -9.39
N VAL A 180 5.27 1.28 -10.55
CA VAL A 180 4.38 1.43 -11.70
C VAL A 180 4.01 0.06 -12.24
N TYR A 181 2.72 -0.16 -12.47
CA TYR A 181 2.25 -1.32 -13.20
C TYR A 181 2.22 -1.04 -14.70
N ILE A 182 2.82 -1.96 -15.49
CA ILE A 182 2.84 -1.87 -16.94
C ILE A 182 2.08 -3.09 -17.50
N PRO A 183 0.85 -2.88 -18.02
CA PRO A 183 0.10 -3.95 -18.67
C PRO A 183 0.75 -4.34 -20.00
N GLY A 184 0.46 -5.54 -20.50
CA GLY A 184 0.88 -6.00 -21.81
C GLY A 184 2.25 -6.67 -21.86
N PHE A 185 2.90 -6.90 -20.74
CA PHE A 185 4.08 -7.76 -20.65
C PHE A 185 3.65 -9.12 -20.07
N GLY A 186 3.73 -10.18 -20.88
CA GLY A 186 3.22 -11.50 -20.50
C GLY A 186 1.71 -11.48 -20.24
N ASP A 187 1.22 -12.48 -19.52
CA ASP A 187 -0.22 -12.65 -19.27
C ASP A 187 -0.77 -11.74 -18.15
N GLN A 188 0.10 -11.24 -17.28
CA GLN A 188 -0.29 -10.52 -16.07
C GLN A 188 0.26 -9.08 -15.98
N GLY A 189 1.06 -8.65 -16.96
CA GLY A 189 1.82 -7.40 -16.85
C GLY A 189 3.05 -7.52 -15.95
N ILE A 190 3.72 -6.41 -15.71
CA ILE A 190 4.86 -6.32 -14.79
C ILE A 190 4.72 -5.14 -13.84
N LEU A 191 5.30 -5.28 -12.65
CA LEU A 191 5.57 -4.16 -11.76
C LEU A 191 7.01 -3.67 -12.01
N LEU A 192 7.16 -2.39 -12.30
CA LEU A 192 8.45 -1.73 -12.40
C LEU A 192 8.62 -0.85 -11.17
N GLY A 193 9.61 -1.17 -10.35
CA GLY A 193 9.97 -0.39 -9.17
C GLY A 193 11.26 0.38 -9.39
N LEU A 194 11.28 1.64 -8.96
CA LEU A 194 12.47 2.40 -8.69
C LEU A 194 12.66 2.44 -7.18
N ALA A 195 13.76 1.88 -6.70
CA ALA A 195 14.13 2.01 -5.30
C ALA A 195 14.34 3.49 -4.99
N GLY A 196 13.72 3.97 -3.93
CA GLY A 196 13.77 5.37 -3.54
C GLY A 196 15.15 5.84 -3.08
N GLY A 197 15.27 7.13 -2.84
CA GLY A 197 16.53 7.79 -2.52
C GLY A 197 16.98 7.66 -1.07
N THR A 198 16.10 7.30 -0.13
CA THR A 198 16.38 7.34 1.30
C THR A 198 16.66 5.96 1.87
N GLU A 199 17.78 5.82 2.55
CA GLU A 199 18.26 4.64 3.29
C GLU A 199 19.11 5.06 4.51
N ASP A 200 19.36 4.14 5.42
CA ASP A 200 20.15 4.40 6.64
C ASP A 200 21.61 4.86 6.40
N THR A 201 22.16 4.57 5.25
CA THR A 201 23.55 4.82 4.91
C THR A 201 23.72 5.86 3.83
N PHE A 202 23.17 6.98 3.80
CA PHE A 202 23.38 8.15 2.89
C PHE A 202 24.14 7.92 1.57
N VAL A 203 24.15 6.71 1.02
CA VAL A 203 24.78 6.38 -0.24
C VAL A 203 23.68 6.34 -1.30
N SER A 204 23.54 7.42 -2.06
CA SER A 204 22.63 7.47 -3.20
C SER A 204 23.05 6.43 -4.25
N ARG A 205 22.43 5.26 -4.21
CA ARG A 205 22.54 4.25 -5.25
C ARG A 205 21.19 4.11 -5.93
N TYR A 206 21.10 4.50 -7.17
CA TYR A 206 19.95 4.17 -8.01
C TYR A 206 20.06 2.70 -8.39
N SER A 207 19.14 1.88 -7.89
CA SER A 207 19.02 0.49 -8.30
C SER A 207 17.75 0.32 -9.12
N PHE A 208 17.87 -0.11 -10.36
CA PHE A 208 16.73 -0.47 -11.19
C PHE A 208 16.35 -1.92 -10.92
N CYS A 209 15.12 -2.15 -10.53
CA CYS A 209 14.54 -3.51 -10.57
C CYS A 209 14.05 -3.79 -11.98
N SER A 210 14.67 -4.72 -12.66
CA SER A 210 14.29 -5.03 -14.02
C SER A 210 13.08 -5.96 -14.13
N THR A 211 12.73 -6.73 -13.13
CA THR A 211 11.54 -7.64 -13.21
C THR A 211 11.13 -8.15 -11.84
N CYS A 212 9.95 -7.75 -11.36
CA CYS A 212 9.15 -8.58 -10.49
C CYS A 212 8.11 -9.26 -11.38
N SER A 213 8.29 -10.53 -11.70
CA SER A 213 7.26 -11.35 -12.32
C SER A 213 6.22 -11.67 -11.24
N CYS A 214 5.00 -11.23 -11.43
CA CYS A 214 3.85 -11.68 -10.64
C CYS A 214 3.36 -13.04 -11.13
#